data_1714808395dae32f36f81108b0c14c57
#
_entry.id   1714808395dae32f36f81108b0c14c57
#
_cell.length_a   1.000
_cell.length_b   1.000
_cell.length_c   1.000
_cell.angle_alpha   90.00
_cell.angle_beta   90.00
_cell.angle_gamma   90.00
#
_symmetry.space_group_name_H-M   'P 1'
#
loop_
_entity.id
_entity.type
_entity.pdbx_description
1 polymer ?
#
loop_
_entity_poly.entity_id
_entity_poly.type
_entity_poly.pdbx_seq_one_letter_code
_entity_poly.pdbx_strand_id
1 'polypeptide(L)'
;PSDEHIPPSQTFLMTSKDGYHWTNPVTLFPIYRVPDGYTKPGRTDKAKDLDAIMHQRVGFYVSKSGRLIAMGNYGVALDKKDDPNDGNGIGRVVREIKKDGSFGPIYFIYYNHAFNEKNTSYPYFKRSKDKEFVKACQEILDNPRYRMQWVEEADRNDPLIPLHKEYKAYCDYTLPDGRLVSLWKHALTSISEDGGNTWAQPVERAKGFVNSNAKI
;
A
#
# COMPACT_ATOMS: atom_id res chain seq x y z
N PRO A 1 -9.05 -5.10 -18.91
CA PRO A 1 -8.32 -4.99 -17.65
C PRO A 1 -6.91 -5.44 -17.94
N SER A 2 -5.97 -4.53 -17.79
CA SER A 2 -4.56 -4.85 -17.92
C SER A 2 -4.19 -5.77 -16.75
N ASP A 3 -3.37 -6.77 -17.05
CA ASP A 3 -2.70 -7.59 -16.08
C ASP A 3 -2.00 -6.68 -15.04
N GLU A 4 -2.08 -7.03 -13.79
CA GLU A 4 -1.48 -6.28 -12.68
C GLU A 4 0.05 -6.11 -12.79
N HIS A 5 0.68 -6.83 -13.70
CA HIS A 5 2.11 -6.80 -13.98
C HIS A 5 2.46 -6.03 -15.26
N ILE A 6 1.49 -5.44 -15.94
CA ILE A 6 1.71 -4.75 -17.23
C ILE A 6 1.55 -3.24 -17.06
N PRO A 7 2.62 -2.44 -17.31
CA PRO A 7 2.50 -0.99 -17.35
C PRO A 7 1.82 -0.53 -18.67
N PRO A 8 1.20 0.66 -18.70
CA PRO A 8 0.99 1.53 -17.55
C PRO A 8 -0.20 1.09 -16.71
N SER A 9 -0.14 1.29 -15.40
CA SER A 9 -1.27 1.04 -14.53
C SER A 9 -1.59 2.23 -13.62
N GLN A 10 -2.85 2.34 -13.22
CA GLN A 10 -3.35 3.37 -12.33
C GLN A 10 -4.45 2.82 -11.44
N THR A 11 -4.70 3.52 -10.33
CA THR A 11 -5.75 3.13 -9.38
C THR A 11 -6.97 4.02 -9.55
N PHE A 12 -8.13 3.39 -9.58
CA PHE A 12 -9.42 4.07 -9.59
C PHE A 12 -10.13 3.91 -8.25
N LEU A 13 -10.91 4.91 -7.90
CA LEU A 13 -11.85 4.90 -6.78
C LEU A 13 -13.28 4.91 -7.31
N MET A 14 -14.09 4.06 -6.73
CA MET A 14 -15.55 4.09 -6.86
C MET A 14 -16.14 4.14 -5.45
N THR A 15 -17.27 4.81 -5.29
CA THR A 15 -17.99 4.89 -4.02
C THR A 15 -19.42 4.40 -4.17
N SER A 16 -19.97 3.85 -3.10
CA SER A 16 -21.36 3.42 -3.02
C SER A 16 -21.93 3.79 -1.67
N LYS A 17 -23.24 4.08 -1.62
CA LYS A 17 -23.97 4.31 -0.37
C LYS A 17 -24.66 3.05 0.14
N ASP A 18 -24.93 2.11 -0.73
CA ASP A 18 -25.73 0.90 -0.46
C ASP A 18 -24.99 -0.41 -0.80
N GLY A 19 -23.79 -0.31 -1.38
CA GLY A 19 -23.01 -1.48 -1.83
C GLY A 19 -23.46 -2.06 -3.18
N TYR A 20 -24.58 -1.59 -3.75
CA TYR A 20 -25.14 -2.10 -5.00
C TYR A 20 -24.97 -1.10 -6.15
N HIS A 21 -25.09 0.18 -5.89
CA HIS A 21 -24.98 1.25 -6.88
C HIS A 21 -23.66 1.99 -6.67
N TRP A 22 -22.81 1.98 -7.68
CA TRP A 22 -21.46 2.54 -7.63
C TRP A 22 -21.31 3.75 -8.54
N THR A 23 -20.56 4.73 -8.08
CA THR A 23 -20.20 5.88 -8.93
C THR A 23 -19.31 5.44 -10.10
N ASN A 24 -19.21 6.30 -11.11
CA ASN A 24 -18.19 6.12 -12.13
C ASN A 24 -16.78 6.14 -11.50
N PRO A 25 -15.85 5.34 -12.03
CA PRO A 25 -14.47 5.31 -11.53
C PRO A 25 -13.79 6.67 -11.74
N VAL A 26 -13.11 7.15 -10.70
CA VAL A 26 -12.27 8.35 -10.75
C VAL A 26 -10.84 7.99 -10.42
N THR A 27 -9.87 8.58 -11.11
CA THR A 27 -8.46 8.25 -10.90
C THR A 27 -7.99 8.71 -9.52
N LEU A 28 -7.64 7.76 -8.67
CA LEU A 28 -7.10 8.00 -7.35
C LEU A 28 -5.58 8.20 -7.39
N PHE A 29 -4.86 7.25 -8.00
CA PHE A 29 -3.44 7.36 -8.27
C PHE A 29 -3.20 7.20 -9.77
N PRO A 30 -2.70 8.25 -10.46
CA PRO A 30 -2.48 8.23 -11.90
C PRO A 30 -1.24 7.41 -12.27
N ILE A 31 -1.07 7.21 -13.58
CA ILE A 31 0.17 6.70 -14.14
C ILE A 31 1.34 7.57 -13.67
N TYR A 32 2.43 6.92 -13.28
CA TYR A 32 3.65 7.57 -12.82
C TYR A 32 4.81 7.19 -13.73
N ARG A 33 5.54 8.20 -14.23
CA ARG A 33 6.74 7.99 -15.04
C ARG A 33 7.92 7.64 -14.15
N VAL A 34 8.52 6.47 -14.39
CA VAL A 34 9.76 6.07 -13.70
C VAL A 34 10.90 6.99 -14.13
N PRO A 35 11.69 7.55 -13.21
CA PRO A 35 12.86 8.33 -13.57
C PRO A 35 13.85 7.52 -14.42
N ASP A 36 14.28 8.10 -15.53
CA ASP A 36 15.25 7.46 -16.42
C ASP A 36 16.56 7.15 -15.69
N GLY A 37 17.15 6.04 -16.05
CA GLY A 37 18.40 5.58 -15.45
C GLY A 37 18.26 4.82 -14.12
N TYR A 38 17.03 4.69 -13.61
CA TYR A 38 16.80 3.86 -12.43
C TYR A 38 17.13 2.38 -12.72
N THR A 39 17.72 1.71 -11.74
CA THR A 39 17.92 0.27 -11.76
C THR A 39 17.59 -0.33 -10.40
N LYS A 40 17.26 -1.61 -10.36
CA LYS A 40 17.06 -2.37 -9.13
C LYS A 40 18.38 -2.90 -8.58
N PRO A 41 18.47 -3.11 -7.25
CA PRO A 41 19.64 -3.77 -6.66
C PRO A 41 19.93 -5.12 -7.32
N GLY A 42 21.19 -5.35 -7.66
CA GLY A 42 21.65 -6.59 -8.31
C GLY A 42 21.33 -6.69 -9.81
N ARG A 43 20.78 -5.63 -10.42
CA ARG A 43 20.50 -5.57 -11.86
C ARG A 43 21.34 -4.52 -12.55
N THR A 44 21.58 -4.74 -13.85
CA THR A 44 22.30 -3.81 -14.73
C THR A 44 21.37 -3.04 -15.65
N ASP A 45 20.16 -3.56 -15.88
CA ASP A 45 19.14 -2.91 -16.70
C ASP A 45 18.72 -1.58 -16.08
N LYS A 46 18.52 -0.59 -16.93
CA LYS A 46 18.12 0.76 -16.52
C LYS A 46 16.78 1.11 -17.11
N ALA A 47 15.92 1.70 -16.30
CA ALA A 47 14.68 2.28 -16.78
C ALA A 47 14.96 3.35 -17.82
N LYS A 48 14.24 3.30 -18.93
CA LYS A 48 14.22 4.32 -19.96
C LYS A 48 12.83 4.36 -20.55
N ASP A 49 12.20 5.51 -20.49
CA ASP A 49 10.85 5.75 -21.02
C ASP A 49 9.80 4.75 -20.49
N LEU A 50 9.90 4.46 -19.20
CA LEU A 50 9.13 3.42 -18.53
C LEU A 50 8.07 4.04 -17.60
N ASP A 51 6.86 3.50 -17.63
CA ASP A 51 5.83 3.80 -16.65
C ASP A 51 5.84 2.82 -15.49
N ALA A 52 5.56 3.32 -14.31
CA ALA A 52 5.43 2.51 -13.11
C ALA A 52 4.17 1.64 -13.16
N ILE A 53 4.21 0.55 -12.44
CA ILE A 53 3.08 -0.30 -12.16
C ILE A 53 2.47 0.16 -10.85
N MET A 54 1.19 0.56 -10.88
CA MET A 54 0.48 0.87 -9.65
C MET A 54 0.11 -0.42 -8.95
N HIS A 55 0.61 -0.54 -7.76
CA HIS A 55 0.53 -1.76 -6.99
C HIS A 55 -0.90 -2.08 -6.53
N GLN A 56 -1.25 -3.36 -6.53
CA GLN A 56 -2.55 -3.89 -6.12
C GLN A 56 -2.98 -3.58 -4.68
N ARG A 57 -2.03 -3.22 -3.82
CA ARG A 57 -2.28 -3.05 -2.39
C ARG A 57 -2.56 -1.59 -2.05
N VAL A 58 -3.64 -1.09 -2.62
CA VAL A 58 -4.19 0.19 -2.16
C VAL A 58 -4.98 -0.07 -0.89
N GLY A 59 -4.61 0.61 0.16
CA GLY A 59 -5.31 0.56 1.45
C GLY A 59 -5.90 1.91 1.80
N PHE A 60 -6.74 1.91 2.84
CA PHE A 60 -7.29 3.12 3.41
C PHE A 60 -6.95 3.20 4.89
N TYR A 61 -6.74 4.41 5.37
CA TYR A 61 -6.53 4.72 6.77
C TYR A 61 -7.43 5.88 7.18
N VAL A 62 -8.16 5.71 8.26
CA VAL A 62 -8.89 6.80 8.90
C VAL A 62 -8.07 7.28 10.10
N SER A 63 -7.58 8.51 10.04
CA SER A 63 -6.76 9.09 11.10
C SER A 63 -7.58 9.36 12.37
N LYS A 64 -6.90 9.60 13.48
CA LYS A 64 -7.52 10.00 14.76
C LYS A 64 -8.36 11.28 14.63
N SER A 65 -8.02 12.15 13.68
CA SER A 65 -8.80 13.37 13.36
C SER A 65 -9.93 13.12 12.36
N GLY A 66 -10.16 11.87 11.92
CA GLY A 66 -11.24 11.50 11.00
C GLY A 66 -10.93 11.78 9.53
N ARG A 67 -9.65 11.99 9.15
CA ARG A 67 -9.24 12.12 7.75
C ARG A 67 -9.12 10.75 7.11
N LEU A 68 -9.65 10.61 5.91
CA LEU A 68 -9.50 9.40 5.10
C LEU A 68 -8.29 9.53 4.19
N ILE A 69 -7.29 8.70 4.40
CA ILE A 69 -6.05 8.65 3.64
C ILE A 69 -6.02 7.36 2.81
N ALA A 70 -5.91 7.49 1.51
CA ALA A 70 -5.59 6.38 0.63
C ALA A 70 -4.08 6.19 0.54
N MET A 71 -3.64 4.96 0.50
CA MET A 71 -2.24 4.56 0.40
C MET A 71 -2.03 3.70 -0.84
N GLY A 72 -0.97 3.93 -1.58
CA GLY A 72 -0.62 3.16 -2.75
C GLY A 72 0.89 2.96 -2.87
N ASN A 73 1.29 2.17 -3.85
CA ASN A 73 2.70 1.91 -4.16
C ASN A 73 2.93 1.99 -5.66
N TYR A 74 4.00 2.65 -6.06
CA TYR A 74 4.50 2.60 -7.43
C TYR A 74 5.62 1.57 -7.53
N GLY A 75 5.32 0.46 -8.17
CA GLY A 75 6.26 -0.61 -8.49
C GLY A 75 6.97 -0.36 -9.82
N VAL A 76 8.06 -1.09 -10.05
CA VAL A 76 8.83 -1.03 -11.30
C VAL A 76 9.14 -2.43 -11.77
N ALA A 77 8.78 -2.73 -13.02
CA ALA A 77 9.28 -3.90 -13.73
C ALA A 77 10.21 -3.42 -14.84
N LEU A 78 11.49 -3.75 -14.76
CA LEU A 78 12.50 -3.36 -15.75
C LEU A 78 12.40 -4.19 -17.03
N ASP A 79 11.86 -5.41 -16.93
CA ASP A 79 11.53 -6.28 -18.05
C ASP A 79 10.29 -7.14 -17.74
N LYS A 80 9.87 -7.97 -18.70
CA LYS A 80 8.68 -8.83 -18.58
C LYS A 80 8.79 -9.94 -17.53
N LYS A 81 9.98 -10.24 -17.05
CA LYS A 81 10.25 -11.28 -16.04
C LYS A 81 10.43 -10.70 -14.65
N ASP A 82 10.50 -9.38 -14.56
CA ASP A 82 10.76 -8.66 -13.34
C ASP A 82 9.48 -8.52 -12.53
N ASP A 83 9.52 -8.89 -11.26
CA ASP A 83 8.38 -8.72 -10.35
C ASP A 83 8.34 -7.27 -9.84
N PRO A 84 7.31 -6.49 -10.15
CA PRO A 84 7.18 -5.14 -9.64
C PRO A 84 7.01 -5.09 -8.10
N ASN A 85 6.70 -6.25 -7.51
CA ASN A 85 6.45 -6.38 -6.07
C ASN A 85 7.69 -6.71 -5.25
N ASP A 86 8.84 -6.89 -5.87
CA ASP A 86 10.09 -7.31 -5.20
C ASP A 86 10.67 -6.28 -4.21
N GLY A 87 9.86 -5.42 -3.67
CA GLY A 87 10.27 -4.42 -2.69
C GLY A 87 11.07 -3.26 -3.29
N ASN A 88 11.25 -3.28 -4.57
CA ASN A 88 12.13 -2.41 -5.31
C ASN A 88 11.37 -1.35 -6.13
N GLY A 89 10.16 -1.02 -5.71
CA GLY A 89 9.39 0.04 -6.30
C GLY A 89 9.98 1.43 -6.01
N ILE A 90 9.38 2.45 -6.59
CA ILE A 90 9.79 3.83 -6.39
C ILE A 90 9.51 4.29 -4.97
N GLY A 91 8.34 3.90 -4.44
CA GLY A 91 7.96 4.24 -3.07
C GLY A 91 6.47 4.18 -2.82
N ARG A 92 6.12 4.52 -1.60
CA ARG A 92 4.75 4.56 -1.10
C ARG A 92 4.20 5.96 -1.16
N VAL A 93 3.00 6.08 -1.67
CA VAL A 93 2.29 7.34 -1.80
C VAL A 93 1.03 7.35 -0.98
N VAL A 94 0.63 8.54 -0.59
CA VAL A 94 -0.62 8.80 0.12
C VAL A 94 -1.37 9.94 -0.56
N ARG A 95 -2.69 9.88 -0.46
CA ARG A 95 -3.59 10.93 -0.93
C ARG A 95 -4.80 11.01 -0.01
N GLU A 96 -5.17 12.21 0.41
CA GLU A 96 -6.39 12.41 1.17
C GLU A 96 -7.61 12.33 0.25
N ILE A 97 -8.64 11.63 0.70
CA ILE A 97 -9.98 11.67 0.16
C ILE A 97 -10.83 12.52 1.10
N LYS A 98 -11.25 13.69 0.63
CA LYS A 98 -12.01 14.64 1.44
C LYS A 98 -13.49 14.24 1.55
N LYS A 99 -14.20 14.81 2.52
CA LYS A 99 -15.62 14.52 2.77
C LYS A 99 -16.54 14.86 1.59
N ASP A 100 -16.14 15.81 0.76
CA ASP A 100 -16.86 16.20 -0.47
C ASP A 100 -16.54 15.29 -1.67
N GLY A 101 -15.71 14.26 -1.46
CA GLY A 101 -15.25 13.34 -2.51
C GLY A 101 -14.09 13.85 -3.35
N SER A 102 -13.63 15.08 -3.13
CA SER A 102 -12.43 15.60 -3.80
C SER A 102 -11.15 15.02 -3.22
N PHE A 103 -10.06 15.13 -3.96
CA PHE A 103 -8.76 14.58 -3.57
C PHE A 103 -7.77 15.68 -3.22
N GLY A 104 -6.98 15.44 -2.19
CA GLY A 104 -5.78 16.20 -1.91
C GLY A 104 -4.65 15.92 -2.92
N PRO A 105 -3.52 16.65 -2.83
CA PRO A 105 -2.30 16.31 -3.56
C PRO A 105 -1.77 14.92 -3.18
N ILE A 106 -0.96 14.34 -4.07
CA ILE A 106 -0.24 13.09 -3.83
C ILE A 106 1.10 13.43 -3.20
N TYR A 107 1.47 12.65 -2.18
CA TYR A 107 2.76 12.77 -1.50
C TYR A 107 3.40 11.40 -1.36
N PHE A 108 4.74 11.35 -1.45
CA PHE A 108 5.46 10.18 -0.95
C PHE A 108 5.46 10.17 0.57
N ILE A 109 5.17 9.01 1.15
CA ILE A 109 5.29 8.76 2.58
C ILE A 109 6.53 7.93 2.89
N TYR A 110 7.02 7.20 1.90
CA TYR A 110 8.22 6.39 1.96
C TYR A 110 8.85 6.27 0.57
N TYR A 111 10.17 6.30 0.50
CA TYR A 111 10.95 6.05 -0.70
C TYR A 111 11.69 4.73 -0.61
N ASN A 112 11.79 4.01 -1.71
CA ASN A 112 12.58 2.81 -1.82
C ASN A 112 13.96 3.11 -2.44
N HIS A 113 15.01 2.49 -1.92
CA HIS A 113 16.37 2.54 -2.45
C HIS A 113 16.90 3.94 -2.79
N ALA A 114 17.34 4.10 -4.06
CA ALA A 114 17.93 5.34 -4.55
C ALA A 114 16.94 6.49 -4.78
N PHE A 115 15.66 6.26 -4.61
CA PHE A 115 14.68 7.32 -4.75
C PHE A 115 14.69 8.25 -3.55
N ASN A 116 14.45 9.49 -3.81
CA ASN A 116 14.32 10.53 -2.80
C ASN A 116 13.56 11.74 -3.39
N GLU A 117 13.31 12.74 -2.57
CA GLU A 117 12.54 13.92 -2.95
C GLU A 117 13.13 14.71 -4.14
N LYS A 118 14.41 14.56 -4.44
CA LYS A 118 15.06 15.29 -5.53
C LYS A 118 14.83 14.66 -6.90
N ASN A 119 14.59 13.33 -6.93
CA ASN A 119 14.46 12.58 -8.18
C ASN A 119 13.08 11.93 -8.35
N THR A 120 12.06 12.45 -7.68
CA THR A 120 10.67 11.99 -7.77
C THR A 120 9.74 13.16 -8.09
N SER A 121 8.61 12.87 -8.75
CA SER A 121 7.65 13.91 -9.19
C SER A 121 6.76 14.43 -8.06
N TYR A 122 6.52 13.60 -7.02
CA TYR A 122 5.69 14.00 -5.90
C TYR A 122 6.57 14.36 -4.70
N PRO A 123 6.21 15.40 -3.93
CA PRO A 123 6.96 15.78 -2.75
C PRO A 123 6.78 14.76 -1.61
N TYR A 124 7.69 14.79 -0.65
CA TYR A 124 7.55 14.03 0.59
C TYR A 124 6.43 14.63 1.47
N PHE A 125 5.65 13.82 2.14
CA PHE A 125 4.44 14.25 2.88
C PHE A 125 4.69 15.36 3.89
N LYS A 126 5.88 15.43 4.50
CA LYS A 126 6.26 16.49 5.44
C LYS A 126 6.39 17.88 4.81
N ARG A 127 6.37 17.98 3.47
CA ARG A 127 6.31 19.26 2.73
C ARG A 127 4.89 19.83 2.66
N SER A 128 3.88 19.07 3.01
CA SER A 128 2.52 19.59 3.08
C SER A 128 2.42 20.72 4.11
N LYS A 129 1.74 21.81 3.73
CA LYS A 129 1.43 22.91 4.65
C LYS A 129 0.29 22.57 5.61
N ASP A 130 -0.48 21.54 5.32
CA ASP A 130 -1.57 21.03 6.16
C ASP A 130 -0.98 20.16 7.29
N LYS A 131 -0.82 20.76 8.46
CA LYS A 131 -0.23 20.09 9.63
C LYS A 131 -1.04 18.88 10.09
N GLU A 132 -2.37 18.92 9.97
CA GLU A 132 -3.22 17.80 10.37
C GLU A 132 -3.10 16.64 9.38
N PHE A 133 -2.93 16.92 8.08
CA PHE A 133 -2.58 15.88 7.10
C PHE A 133 -1.22 15.24 7.41
N VAL A 134 -0.21 16.06 7.72
CA VAL A 134 1.14 15.56 8.10
C VAL A 134 1.04 14.67 9.34
N LYS A 135 0.24 15.06 10.33
CA LYS A 135 0.01 14.27 11.53
C LYS A 135 -0.68 12.93 11.21
N ALA A 136 -1.71 12.96 10.36
CA ALA A 136 -2.38 11.73 9.92
C ALA A 136 -1.43 10.77 9.19
N CYS A 137 -0.54 11.28 8.34
CA CYS A 137 0.51 10.49 7.70
C CYS A 137 1.52 9.94 8.71
N GLN A 138 1.89 10.72 9.73
CA GLN A 138 2.79 10.25 10.77
C GLN A 138 2.14 9.13 11.62
N GLU A 139 0.85 9.19 11.89
CA GLU A 139 0.10 8.11 12.53
C GLU A 139 0.21 6.78 11.77
N ILE A 140 0.17 6.83 10.43
CA ILE A 140 0.38 5.64 9.59
C ILE A 140 1.78 5.08 9.78
N LEU A 141 2.80 5.94 9.75
CA LEU A 141 4.21 5.52 9.92
C LEU A 141 4.52 4.98 11.32
N ASP A 142 3.86 5.53 12.33
CA ASP A 142 4.05 5.10 13.72
C ASP A 142 3.31 3.81 14.05
N ASN A 143 2.35 3.41 13.20
CA ASN A 143 1.60 2.18 13.40
C ASN A 143 2.41 0.98 12.88
N PRO A 144 2.86 0.07 13.77
CA PRO A 144 3.67 -1.09 13.38
C PRO A 144 3.02 -1.94 12.27
N ARG A 145 1.73 -2.01 12.26
CA ARG A 145 0.88 -2.74 11.30
C ARG A 145 1.07 -2.27 9.86
N TYR A 146 0.94 -0.95 9.63
CA TYR A 146 1.14 -0.38 8.30
C TYR A 146 2.62 -0.37 7.92
N ARG A 147 3.48 -0.11 8.89
CA ARG A 147 4.94 -0.15 8.71
C ARG A 147 5.41 -1.52 8.26
N MET A 148 4.94 -2.59 8.90
CA MET A 148 5.32 -3.97 8.56
C MET A 148 4.92 -4.35 7.14
N GLN A 149 3.70 -4.03 6.73
CA GLN A 149 3.20 -4.30 5.39
C GLN A 149 4.06 -3.65 4.30
N TRP A 150 4.68 -2.51 4.59
CA TRP A 150 5.50 -1.79 3.62
C TRP A 150 6.96 -2.20 3.63
N VAL A 151 7.51 -2.47 4.77
CA VAL A 151 8.92 -2.87 4.92
C VAL A 151 9.13 -4.30 4.42
N GLU A 152 8.16 -5.18 4.62
CA GLU A 152 8.21 -6.54 4.09
C GLU A 152 8.30 -6.58 2.55
N GLU A 153 7.74 -5.59 1.88
CA GLU A 153 7.86 -5.44 0.44
C GLU A 153 9.13 -4.69 0.01
N ALA A 154 9.66 -3.82 0.85
CA ALA A 154 10.84 -3.01 0.55
C ALA A 154 12.15 -3.73 0.88
N ASP A 155 12.19 -4.47 1.98
CA ASP A 155 13.39 -5.18 2.42
C ASP A 155 13.02 -6.43 3.23
N ARG A 156 13.13 -7.60 2.60
CA ARG A 156 12.88 -8.89 3.25
C ARG A 156 13.85 -9.19 4.40
N ASN A 157 14.91 -8.42 4.52
CA ASN A 157 15.94 -8.57 5.55
C ASN A 157 15.81 -7.51 6.67
N ASP A 158 14.78 -6.66 6.65
CA ASP A 158 14.64 -5.63 7.68
C ASP A 158 14.42 -6.29 9.06
N PRO A 159 15.34 -6.06 10.01
CA PRO A 159 15.27 -6.65 11.35
C PRO A 159 14.09 -6.13 12.19
N LEU A 160 13.40 -5.08 11.73
CA LEU A 160 12.22 -4.52 12.41
C LEU A 160 10.94 -5.33 12.19
N ILE A 161 11.02 -6.43 11.40
CA ILE A 161 9.87 -7.29 11.10
C ILE A 161 10.13 -8.75 11.53
N PRO A 162 10.41 -9.02 12.81
CA PRO A 162 10.66 -10.39 13.23
C PRO A 162 9.41 -11.27 13.25
N LEU A 163 8.21 -10.67 13.29
CA LEU A 163 6.97 -11.40 13.60
C LEU A 163 6.24 -11.99 12.40
N HIS A 164 6.59 -11.60 11.18
CA HIS A 164 5.84 -11.96 9.98
C HIS A 164 6.69 -12.54 8.85
N LYS A 165 7.83 -13.15 9.17
CA LYS A 165 8.70 -13.83 8.18
C LYS A 165 7.97 -14.92 7.40
N GLU A 166 6.91 -15.48 7.96
CA GLU A 166 6.19 -16.62 7.38
C GLU A 166 4.83 -16.26 6.80
N TYR A 167 4.23 -15.13 7.22
CA TYR A 167 2.86 -14.76 6.84
C TYR A 167 2.77 -13.29 6.43
N LYS A 168 2.01 -13.04 5.38
CA LYS A 168 1.68 -11.68 4.92
C LYS A 168 0.24 -11.35 5.27
N ALA A 169 0.05 -10.41 6.17
CA ALA A 169 -1.27 -9.84 6.43
C ALA A 169 -1.70 -8.95 5.26
N TYR A 170 -2.93 -9.12 4.79
CA TYR A 170 -3.48 -8.33 3.67
C TYR A 170 -4.43 -7.25 4.13
N CYS A 171 -5.18 -7.50 5.14
CA CYS A 171 -6.06 -6.51 5.73
C CYS A 171 -6.43 -6.88 7.16
N ASP A 172 -6.91 -5.88 7.85
CA ASP A 172 -7.41 -5.99 9.20
C ASP A 172 -8.83 -5.45 9.26
N TYR A 173 -9.62 -6.08 10.06
CA TYR A 173 -11.02 -5.74 10.26
C TYR A 173 -11.32 -5.67 11.76
N THR A 174 -12.05 -4.66 12.19
CA THR A 174 -12.54 -4.58 13.56
C THR A 174 -13.94 -5.16 13.64
N LEU A 175 -14.09 -6.21 14.46
CA LEU A 175 -15.39 -6.80 14.73
C LEU A 175 -16.28 -5.84 15.53
N PRO A 176 -17.61 -6.03 15.52
CA PRO A 176 -18.52 -5.21 16.32
C PRO A 176 -18.25 -5.23 17.83
N ASP A 177 -17.62 -6.27 18.34
CA ASP A 177 -17.21 -6.43 19.73
C ASP A 177 -15.85 -5.79 20.05
N GLY A 178 -15.23 -5.12 19.08
CA GLY A 178 -13.96 -4.41 19.23
C GLY A 178 -12.71 -5.27 19.01
N ARG A 179 -12.83 -6.57 18.81
CA ARG A 179 -11.69 -7.41 18.47
C ARG A 179 -11.19 -7.12 17.07
N LEU A 180 -9.90 -7.29 16.86
CA LEU A 180 -9.29 -7.16 15.54
C LEU A 180 -9.13 -8.54 14.89
N VAL A 181 -9.46 -8.63 13.61
CA VAL A 181 -9.19 -9.80 12.77
C VAL A 181 -8.18 -9.38 11.70
N SER A 182 -7.09 -10.12 11.59
CA SER A 182 -6.12 -9.97 10.50
C SER A 182 -6.30 -11.12 9.51
N LEU A 183 -6.42 -10.78 8.24
CA LEU A 183 -6.52 -11.73 7.15
C LEU A 183 -5.17 -11.87 6.45
N TRP A 184 -4.76 -13.10 6.28
CA TRP A 184 -3.46 -13.48 5.77
C TRP A 184 -3.57 -14.25 4.45
N LYS A 185 -2.49 -14.38 3.75
CA LYS A 185 -2.37 -15.24 2.58
C LYS A 185 -2.87 -16.67 2.91
N HIS A 186 -3.47 -17.34 1.92
CA HIS A 186 -4.06 -18.68 2.07
C HIS A 186 -5.27 -18.76 3.02
N ALA A 187 -6.04 -17.68 3.13
CA ALA A 187 -7.23 -17.64 3.99
C ALA A 187 -6.94 -17.93 5.47
N LEU A 188 -5.74 -17.63 5.93
CA LEU A 188 -5.41 -17.65 7.34
C LEU A 188 -6.04 -16.45 8.04
N THR A 189 -6.55 -16.64 9.22
CA THR A 189 -7.06 -15.58 10.10
C THR A 189 -6.38 -15.62 11.44
N SER A 190 -6.09 -14.47 12.00
CA SER A 190 -5.65 -14.29 13.36
C SER A 190 -6.52 -13.25 14.06
N ILE A 191 -6.74 -13.40 15.35
CA ILE A 191 -7.57 -12.52 16.17
C ILE A 191 -6.70 -11.87 17.24
N SER A 192 -6.88 -10.59 17.45
CA SER A 192 -6.34 -9.85 18.57
C SER A 192 -7.47 -9.35 19.45
N GLU A 193 -7.36 -9.57 20.76
CA GLU A 193 -8.31 -9.14 21.79
C GLU A 193 -7.83 -7.88 22.53
N ASP A 194 -6.61 -7.44 22.27
CA ASP A 194 -5.93 -6.34 22.97
C ASP A 194 -5.55 -5.17 22.06
N GLY A 195 -6.32 -4.95 21.00
CA GLY A 195 -6.11 -3.82 20.09
C GLY A 195 -4.89 -3.97 19.17
N GLY A 196 -4.44 -5.20 18.91
CA GLY A 196 -3.34 -5.50 18.00
C GLY A 196 -1.97 -5.62 18.66
N ASN A 197 -1.89 -5.61 20.00
CA ASN A 197 -0.64 -5.80 20.71
C ASN A 197 -0.18 -7.27 20.71
N THR A 198 -1.11 -8.19 20.85
CA THR A 198 -0.87 -9.63 20.72
C THR A 198 -1.86 -10.27 19.74
N TRP A 199 -1.47 -11.38 19.13
CA TRP A 199 -2.25 -12.07 18.11
C TRP A 199 -2.27 -13.56 18.39
N ALA A 200 -3.46 -14.17 18.26
CA ALA A 200 -3.60 -15.60 18.28
C ALA A 200 -2.88 -16.27 17.09
N GLN A 201 -2.52 -17.53 17.23
CA GLN A 201 -1.96 -18.29 16.11
C GLN A 201 -2.93 -18.27 14.90
N PRO A 202 -2.42 -17.99 13.69
CA PRO A 202 -3.25 -18.01 12.50
C PRO A 202 -3.91 -19.37 12.27
N VAL A 203 -5.18 -19.34 11.92
CA VAL A 203 -5.97 -20.55 11.63
C VAL A 203 -6.48 -20.47 10.20
N GLU A 204 -6.29 -21.54 9.44
CA GLU A 204 -6.87 -21.67 8.10
C GLU A 204 -8.38 -21.85 8.20
N ARG A 205 -9.13 -20.90 7.62
CA ARG A 205 -10.61 -20.89 7.68
C ARG A 205 -11.25 -21.45 6.41
N ALA A 206 -10.51 -21.55 5.32
CA ALA A 206 -11.04 -22.05 4.06
C ALA A 206 -10.01 -22.97 3.39
N LYS A 207 -10.06 -24.26 3.72
CA LYS A 207 -9.22 -25.28 3.09
C LYS A 207 -9.45 -25.34 1.59
N GLY A 208 -8.37 -25.34 0.83
CA GLY A 208 -8.42 -25.41 -0.63
C GLY A 208 -8.71 -24.07 -1.32
N PHE A 209 -8.92 -23.01 -0.59
CA PHE A 209 -9.01 -21.66 -1.16
C PHE A 209 -7.61 -21.09 -1.28
N VAL A 210 -7.00 -21.27 -2.45
CA VAL A 210 -5.75 -20.60 -2.78
C VAL A 210 -6.09 -19.22 -3.29
N ASN A 211 -6.42 -18.30 -2.38
CA ASN A 211 -6.56 -16.90 -2.76
C ASN A 211 -5.36 -16.13 -2.21
N SER A 212 -4.59 -15.54 -3.11
CA SER A 212 -3.48 -14.68 -2.76
C SER A 212 -3.93 -13.34 -2.18
N ASN A 213 -5.21 -12.99 -2.31
CA ASN A 213 -5.75 -11.68 -1.97
C ASN A 213 -7.09 -11.80 -1.25
N ALA A 214 -7.09 -12.32 -0.03
CA ALA A 214 -8.27 -12.20 0.81
C ALA A 214 -8.46 -10.72 1.17
N LYS A 215 -9.55 -10.14 0.70
CA LYS A 215 -10.00 -8.79 1.08
C LYS A 215 -11.43 -8.91 1.58
N ILE A 216 -11.71 -8.30 2.70
CA ILE A 216 -13.07 -8.06 3.18
C ILE A 216 -13.53 -6.70 2.68
#